data_54069a00d9428ffda32b1e2ea7b968d5
#
_entry.id   54069a00d9428ffda32b1e2ea7b968d5
#
_cell.length_a   1.000
_cell.length_b   1.000
_cell.length_c   1.000
_cell.angle_alpha   90.00
_cell.angle_beta   90.00
_cell.angle_gamma   90.00
#
_symmetry.space_group_name_H-M   'P 1'
#
loop_
_entity.id
_entity.type
_entity.pdbx_description
1 polymer ?
#
loop_
_entity_poly.entity_id
_entity_poly.type
_entity_poly.pdbx_seq_one_letter_code
_entity_poly.pdbx_strand_id
1 'polypeptide(L)'
;SWLDPVVAGAVALNILRETVLGRELFDFAFREYATRWKFKRPTPADFFRTMEDASGTDLDWFWRGWFYTTDRVDVRVDGITEYGVSTKNPEIEKAWKKAQKDAEPVSITDQRNKGTLARRVDAHPELKDFYNDHDDFTVTNKDRNTFNESVDKLEPWEKALLAQGKHLYLVDFTNIGGLVTPLVLEIQLASGKKYIERIPAEVWRYSSKKITKLIVTDEPMVGLTQDPYWETADTDVSNNSWPRK
;
A
#
# COMPACT_ATOMS: atom_id res chain seq x y z
N SER A 1 26.59 -15.49 12.78
CA SER A 1 27.34 -15.38 11.53
C SER A 1 26.40 -15.71 10.38
N TRP A 2 25.92 -14.68 9.79
CA TRP A 2 24.80 -14.72 8.85
C TRP A 2 25.28 -14.98 7.46
N LEU A 3 25.47 -15.68 6.70
CA LEU A 3 25.96 -15.96 5.37
C LEU A 3 27.49 -15.82 5.24
N ASP A 4 28.09 -16.87 4.76
CA ASP A 4 29.44 -16.83 4.20
C ASP A 4 29.50 -15.65 3.21
N PRO A 5 30.51 -14.78 3.24
CA PRO A 5 30.65 -13.64 2.32
C PRO A 5 30.48 -14.00 0.84
N VAL A 6 30.88 -15.22 0.46
CA VAL A 6 30.70 -15.72 -0.90
C VAL A 6 29.22 -15.95 -1.23
N VAL A 7 28.46 -16.48 -0.28
CA VAL A 7 27.02 -16.72 -0.44
C VAL A 7 26.27 -15.38 -0.48
N ALA A 8 26.64 -14.43 0.39
CA ALA A 8 26.06 -13.09 0.40
C ALA A 8 26.27 -12.38 -0.96
N GLY A 9 27.47 -12.45 -1.52
CA GLY A 9 27.76 -11.89 -2.85
C GLY A 9 26.96 -12.56 -3.96
N ALA A 10 26.79 -13.87 -3.93
CA ALA A 10 25.98 -14.59 -4.92
C ALA A 10 24.49 -14.22 -4.82
N VAL A 11 23.95 -14.09 -3.60
CA VAL A 11 22.57 -13.63 -3.36
C VAL A 11 22.38 -12.21 -3.87
N ALA A 12 23.31 -11.30 -3.56
CA ALA A 12 23.27 -9.93 -4.06
C ALA A 12 23.22 -9.87 -5.59
N LEU A 13 24.10 -10.59 -6.29
CA LEU A 13 24.11 -10.59 -7.75
C LEU A 13 22.84 -11.22 -8.34
N ASN A 14 22.27 -12.22 -7.67
CA ASN A 14 21.00 -12.80 -8.09
C ASN A 14 19.84 -11.78 -7.95
N ILE A 15 19.78 -11.05 -6.85
CA ILE A 15 18.81 -9.97 -6.64
C ILE A 15 19.00 -8.87 -7.68
N LEU A 16 20.25 -8.48 -7.95
CA LEU A 16 20.56 -7.49 -8.98
C LEU A 16 20.04 -7.91 -10.35
N ARG A 17 20.21 -9.21 -10.70
CA ARG A 17 19.78 -9.79 -11.95
C ARG A 17 18.27 -9.95 -12.07
N GLU A 18 17.61 -10.48 -11.03
CA GLU A 18 16.20 -10.87 -11.14
C GLU A 18 15.26 -9.69 -10.80
N THR A 19 15.65 -8.84 -9.84
CA THR A 19 14.73 -7.86 -9.23
C THR A 19 15.07 -6.42 -9.57
N VAL A 20 16.37 -6.07 -9.64
CA VAL A 20 16.79 -4.66 -9.81
C VAL A 20 16.93 -4.29 -11.29
N LEU A 21 17.80 -4.98 -12.02
CA LEU A 21 18.08 -4.70 -13.44
C LEU A 21 17.19 -5.50 -14.40
N GLY A 22 16.76 -6.70 -13.99
CA GLY A 22 16.19 -7.69 -14.88
C GLY A 22 17.26 -8.46 -15.67
N ARG A 23 16.89 -9.65 -16.12
CA ARG A 23 17.82 -10.62 -16.74
C ARG A 23 18.53 -10.07 -17.97
N GLU A 24 17.81 -9.45 -18.86
CA GLU A 24 18.35 -8.99 -20.13
C GLU A 24 19.44 -7.93 -19.93
N LEU A 25 19.15 -6.91 -19.11
CA LEU A 25 20.08 -5.82 -18.87
C LEU A 25 21.27 -6.25 -18.01
N PHE A 26 21.04 -7.09 -16.98
CA PHE A 26 22.12 -7.64 -16.19
C PHE A 26 23.04 -8.52 -17.03
N ASP A 27 22.49 -9.44 -17.83
CA ASP A 27 23.27 -10.36 -18.64
C ASP A 27 24.06 -9.64 -19.73
N PHE A 28 23.52 -8.53 -20.26
CA PHE A 28 24.26 -7.63 -21.16
C PHE A 28 25.45 -6.98 -20.44
N ALA A 29 25.20 -6.33 -19.30
CA ALA A 29 26.24 -5.64 -18.53
C ALA A 29 27.33 -6.60 -18.05
N PHE A 30 26.93 -7.81 -17.65
CA PHE A 30 27.89 -8.85 -17.21
C PHE A 30 28.76 -9.38 -18.34
N ARG A 31 28.20 -9.51 -19.56
CA ARG A 31 29.01 -9.85 -20.78
C ARG A 31 30.00 -8.73 -21.11
N GLU A 32 29.61 -7.47 -21.00
CA GLU A 32 30.50 -6.33 -21.16
C GLU A 32 31.64 -6.37 -20.15
N TYR A 33 31.33 -6.66 -18.87
CA TYR A 33 32.36 -6.85 -17.86
C TYR A 33 33.33 -7.99 -18.24
N ALA A 34 32.83 -9.15 -18.62
CA ALA A 34 33.65 -10.30 -18.99
C ALA A 34 34.54 -9.98 -20.21
N THR A 35 34.02 -9.26 -21.22
CA THR A 35 34.75 -8.85 -22.41
C THR A 35 35.83 -7.82 -22.11
N ARG A 36 35.51 -6.82 -21.28
CA ARG A 36 36.41 -5.69 -20.97
C ARG A 36 37.57 -6.12 -20.07
N TRP A 37 37.34 -7.11 -19.20
CA TRP A 37 38.26 -7.51 -18.15
C TRP A 37 38.88 -8.89 -18.33
N LYS A 38 38.54 -9.67 -19.37
CA LYS A 38 39.17 -10.95 -19.65
C LYS A 38 40.69 -10.81 -19.70
N PHE A 39 41.40 -11.74 -19.09
CA PHE A 39 42.86 -11.79 -18.96
C PHE A 39 43.48 -10.60 -18.18
N LYS A 40 42.69 -9.81 -17.49
CA LYS A 40 43.15 -8.73 -16.60
C LYS A 40 42.88 -9.09 -15.15
N ARG A 41 43.28 -8.24 -14.23
CA ARG A 41 43.04 -8.40 -12.78
C ARG A 41 42.13 -7.25 -12.31
N PRO A 42 40.80 -7.36 -12.47
CA PRO A 42 39.89 -6.34 -12.05
C PRO A 42 39.78 -6.28 -10.52
N THR A 43 39.53 -5.08 -10.02
CA THR A 43 39.13 -4.83 -8.64
C THR A 43 37.60 -4.86 -8.52
N PRO A 44 37.02 -4.94 -7.31
CA PRO A 44 35.58 -4.79 -7.13
C PRO A 44 35.01 -3.48 -7.74
N ALA A 45 35.77 -2.39 -7.62
CA ALA A 45 35.38 -1.11 -8.20
C ALA A 45 35.26 -1.13 -9.74
N ASP A 46 36.12 -1.92 -10.40
CA ASP A 46 36.06 -2.10 -11.86
C ASP A 46 34.81 -2.87 -12.28
N PHE A 47 34.37 -3.83 -11.46
CA PHE A 47 33.12 -4.53 -11.66
C PHE A 47 31.93 -3.58 -11.51
N PHE A 48 31.85 -2.84 -10.39
CA PHE A 48 30.74 -1.93 -10.12
C PHE A 48 30.57 -0.88 -11.21
N ARG A 49 31.64 -0.18 -11.56
CA ARG A 49 31.65 0.81 -12.66
C ARG A 49 31.24 0.21 -13.99
N THR A 50 31.73 -0.99 -14.31
CA THR A 50 31.38 -1.60 -15.59
C THR A 50 29.90 -2.00 -15.65
N MET A 51 29.34 -2.47 -14.55
CA MET A 51 27.92 -2.80 -14.48
C MET A 51 27.06 -1.54 -14.62
N GLU A 52 27.42 -0.44 -13.97
CA GLU A 52 26.73 0.85 -14.11
C GLU A 52 26.87 1.47 -15.50
N ASP A 53 28.09 1.52 -16.05
CA ASP A 53 28.34 2.03 -17.39
C ASP A 53 27.52 1.27 -18.45
N ALA A 54 27.50 -0.06 -18.36
CA ALA A 54 26.84 -0.89 -19.35
C ALA A 54 25.32 -0.92 -19.18
N SER A 55 24.82 -0.88 -17.96
CA SER A 55 23.37 -0.85 -17.68
C SER A 55 22.75 0.54 -17.81
N GLY A 56 23.57 1.60 -17.70
CA GLY A 56 23.09 2.98 -17.63
C GLY A 56 22.28 3.28 -16.37
N THR A 57 22.42 2.46 -15.32
CA THR A 57 21.66 2.54 -14.09
C THR A 57 22.59 2.90 -12.93
N ASP A 58 22.17 3.86 -12.09
CA ASP A 58 22.86 4.18 -10.85
C ASP A 58 22.62 3.06 -9.82
N LEU A 59 23.69 2.36 -9.46
CA LEU A 59 23.69 1.23 -8.51
C LEU A 59 24.51 1.54 -7.24
N ASP A 60 24.95 2.76 -7.03
CA ASP A 60 25.76 3.15 -5.86
C ASP A 60 25.09 2.74 -4.55
N TRP A 61 23.77 2.91 -4.44
CA TRP A 61 22.97 2.49 -3.29
C TRP A 61 23.04 0.98 -3.04
N PHE A 62 23.05 0.19 -4.13
CA PHE A 62 23.10 -1.27 -4.09
C PHE A 62 24.49 -1.75 -3.65
N TRP A 63 25.55 -1.25 -4.31
CA TRP A 63 26.93 -1.62 -3.96
C TRP A 63 27.27 -1.26 -2.53
N ARG A 64 26.90 -0.03 -2.10
CA ARG A 64 27.12 0.43 -0.74
C ARG A 64 26.44 -0.48 0.27
N GLY A 65 25.19 -0.81 0.07
CA GLY A 65 24.42 -1.65 0.97
C GLY A 65 24.98 -3.06 1.07
N TRP A 66 25.08 -3.74 -0.06
CA TRP A 66 25.42 -5.16 -0.10
C TRP A 66 26.88 -5.50 0.15
N PHE A 67 27.81 -4.60 -0.16
CA PHE A 67 29.24 -4.87 -0.10
C PHE A 67 30.02 -4.06 0.93
N TYR A 68 29.44 -3.00 1.49
CA TYR A 68 30.15 -2.12 2.42
C TYR A 68 29.45 -1.92 3.77
N THR A 69 28.29 -2.56 4.01
CA THR A 69 27.61 -2.54 5.30
C THR A 69 27.39 -3.95 5.83
N THR A 70 26.96 -4.05 7.08
CA THR A 70 26.51 -5.30 7.72
C THR A 70 25.00 -5.32 7.88
N ASP A 71 24.30 -4.42 7.17
CA ASP A 71 22.86 -4.33 7.17
C ASP A 71 22.22 -5.55 6.48
N ARG A 72 20.95 -5.78 6.74
CA ARG A 72 20.17 -6.86 6.15
C ARG A 72 18.90 -6.31 5.53
N VAL A 73 18.27 -7.08 4.69
CA VAL A 73 16.92 -6.77 4.22
C VAL A 73 15.92 -7.21 5.29
N ASP A 74 15.09 -6.28 5.73
CA ASP A 74 13.97 -6.51 6.64
C ASP A 74 13.03 -5.32 6.52
N VAL A 75 12.00 -5.48 5.68
CA VAL A 75 11.03 -4.41 5.36
C VAL A 75 9.66 -4.80 5.88
N ARG A 76 9.22 -4.10 6.91
CA ARG A 76 7.93 -4.35 7.56
C ARG A 76 6.81 -3.51 6.96
N VAL A 77 5.65 -4.12 6.75
CA VAL A 77 4.39 -3.43 6.53
C VAL A 77 3.84 -2.98 7.89
N ASP A 78 3.86 -1.67 8.18
CA ASP A 78 3.42 -1.14 9.48
C ASP A 78 1.90 -1.09 9.59
N GLY A 79 1.24 -0.64 8.53
CA GLY A 79 -0.20 -0.51 8.49
C GLY A 79 -0.70 0.02 7.15
N ILE A 80 -2.01 -0.05 6.99
CA ILE A 80 -2.72 0.44 5.81
C ILE A 80 -3.88 1.30 6.26
N THR A 81 -3.95 2.53 5.74
CA THR A 81 -5.07 3.43 5.95
C THR A 81 -5.83 3.61 4.66
N GLU A 82 -7.10 3.23 4.66
CA GLU A 82 -7.99 3.46 3.51
C GLU A 82 -8.54 4.88 3.54
N TYR A 83 -8.50 5.54 2.40
CA TYR A 83 -9.10 6.84 2.16
C TYR A 83 -10.17 6.71 1.08
N GLY A 84 -11.39 7.09 1.43
CA GLY A 84 -12.46 7.24 0.46
C GLY A 84 -12.47 8.63 -0.17
N VAL A 85 -12.70 8.71 -1.46
CA VAL A 85 -13.02 9.97 -2.10
C VAL A 85 -14.47 10.31 -1.74
N SER A 86 -14.65 11.36 -0.92
CA SER A 86 -16.01 11.85 -0.66
C SER A 86 -16.58 12.45 -1.96
N THR A 87 -17.59 11.78 -2.50
CA THR A 87 -18.35 12.29 -3.66
C THR A 87 -19.27 13.44 -3.29
N LYS A 88 -19.45 13.72 -1.99
CA LYS A 88 -20.50 14.60 -1.44
C LYS A 88 -21.93 14.21 -1.86
N ASN A 89 -22.10 13.04 -2.48
CA ASN A 89 -23.41 12.51 -2.83
C ASN A 89 -24.18 12.14 -1.54
N PRO A 90 -25.29 12.81 -1.20
CA PRO A 90 -26.00 12.59 0.04
C PRO A 90 -26.55 11.16 0.19
N GLU A 91 -26.87 10.49 -0.93
CA GLU A 91 -27.34 9.10 -0.90
C GLU A 91 -26.21 8.15 -0.41
N ILE A 92 -25.00 8.37 -0.88
CA ILE A 92 -23.84 7.55 -0.50
C ILE A 92 -23.38 7.90 0.91
N GLU A 93 -23.21 9.19 1.21
CA GLU A 93 -22.64 9.63 2.49
C GLU A 93 -23.57 9.32 3.67
N LYS A 94 -24.88 9.55 3.51
CA LYS A 94 -25.84 9.24 4.58
C LYS A 94 -26.01 7.74 4.77
N ALA A 95 -26.01 6.94 3.68
CA ALA A 95 -26.03 5.49 3.79
C ALA A 95 -24.78 4.96 4.51
N TRP A 96 -23.61 5.50 4.18
CA TRP A 96 -22.35 5.11 4.84
C TRP A 96 -22.33 5.49 6.33
N LYS A 97 -22.73 6.71 6.68
CA LYS A 97 -22.86 7.16 8.09
C LYS A 97 -23.84 6.30 8.88
N LYS A 98 -24.97 5.92 8.25
CA LYS A 98 -25.93 5.01 8.85
C LYS A 98 -25.32 3.64 9.12
N ALA A 99 -24.63 3.06 8.13
CA ALA A 99 -23.96 1.78 8.30
C ALA A 99 -22.89 1.81 9.40
N GLN A 100 -22.13 2.91 9.53
CA GLN A 100 -21.19 3.08 10.65
C GLN A 100 -21.90 3.11 11.99
N LYS A 101 -22.97 3.90 12.11
CA LYS A 101 -23.76 3.99 13.35
C LYS A 101 -24.40 2.64 13.73
N ASP A 102 -24.90 1.92 12.73
CA ASP A 102 -25.50 0.59 12.95
C ASP A 102 -24.46 -0.47 13.36
N ALA A 103 -23.20 -0.26 13.02
CA ALA A 103 -22.06 -1.11 13.42
C ALA A 103 -21.51 -0.77 14.82
N GLU A 104 -21.90 0.36 15.42
CA GLU A 104 -21.49 0.71 16.77
C GLU A 104 -22.01 -0.31 17.80
N PRO A 105 -21.22 -0.65 18.82
CA PRO A 105 -21.69 -1.52 19.89
C PRO A 105 -22.90 -0.94 20.60
N VAL A 106 -23.95 -1.73 20.76
CA VAL A 106 -25.13 -1.31 21.53
C VAL A 106 -24.71 -1.01 22.96
N SER A 107 -25.10 0.17 23.48
CA SER A 107 -24.77 0.58 24.86
C SER A 107 -25.30 -0.41 25.87
N ILE A 108 -24.58 -0.56 26.98
CA ILE A 108 -25.04 -1.43 28.08
C ILE A 108 -26.42 -0.99 28.65
N THR A 109 -26.71 0.31 28.58
CA THR A 109 -27.99 0.87 28.98
C THR A 109 -29.11 0.40 28.05
N ASP A 110 -28.88 0.47 26.74
CA ASP A 110 -29.88 0.02 25.75
C ASP A 110 -30.09 -1.49 25.83
N GLN A 111 -28.99 -2.26 26.03
CA GLN A 111 -29.09 -3.70 26.23
C GLN A 111 -29.94 -4.05 27.45
N ARG A 112 -29.75 -3.34 28.59
CA ARG A 112 -30.49 -3.61 29.82
C ARG A 112 -31.94 -3.12 29.75
N ASN A 113 -32.22 -2.06 29.02
CA ASN A 113 -33.56 -1.49 28.88
C ASN A 113 -34.39 -2.21 27.83
N LYS A 114 -33.76 -3.01 26.95
CA LYS A 114 -34.46 -3.75 25.91
C LYS A 114 -35.49 -4.70 26.49
N GLY A 115 -36.77 -4.39 26.22
CA GLY A 115 -37.92 -5.18 26.72
C GLY A 115 -38.37 -4.89 28.15
N THR A 116 -37.65 -4.02 28.88
CA THR A 116 -38.03 -3.64 30.26
C THR A 116 -38.59 -2.25 30.37
N LEU A 117 -38.13 -1.31 29.52
CA LEU A 117 -38.60 0.08 29.50
C LEU A 117 -39.13 0.40 28.11
N ALA A 118 -40.42 0.57 27.97
CA ALA A 118 -41.05 1.10 26.76
C ALA A 118 -41.01 2.64 26.80
N ARG A 119 -40.66 3.27 25.69
CA ARG A 119 -40.76 4.75 25.59
C ARG A 119 -42.22 5.13 25.61
N ARG A 120 -42.53 6.26 26.25
CA ARG A 120 -43.91 6.76 26.38
C ARG A 120 -44.58 6.95 25.01
N VAL A 121 -43.82 7.39 24.02
CA VAL A 121 -44.33 7.58 22.65
C VAL A 121 -44.64 6.25 21.90
N ASP A 122 -44.08 5.12 22.37
CA ASP A 122 -44.41 3.79 21.79
C ASP A 122 -45.73 3.28 22.40
N ALA A 123 -46.03 3.65 23.68
CA ALA A 123 -47.29 3.34 24.34
C ALA A 123 -48.42 4.31 23.93
N HIS A 124 -48.05 5.51 23.55
CA HIS A 124 -48.95 6.62 23.18
C HIS A 124 -48.55 7.26 21.85
N PRO A 125 -48.88 6.63 20.70
CA PRO A 125 -48.48 7.11 19.37
C PRO A 125 -48.97 8.53 19.06
N GLU A 126 -50.02 8.99 19.69
CA GLU A 126 -50.58 10.34 19.58
C GLU A 126 -49.64 11.44 20.09
N LEU A 127 -48.63 11.05 20.88
CA LEU A 127 -47.59 11.98 21.38
C LEU A 127 -46.39 12.12 20.47
N LYS A 128 -46.35 11.38 19.37
CA LYS A 128 -45.28 11.51 18.41
C LYS A 128 -45.28 12.88 17.73
N ASP A 129 -44.11 13.44 17.63
CA ASP A 129 -43.90 14.72 16.97
C ASP A 129 -42.75 14.57 15.92
N PHE A 130 -42.35 15.69 15.31
CA PHE A 130 -41.29 15.73 14.34
C PHE A 130 -39.98 15.07 14.84
N TYR A 131 -39.63 15.26 16.11
CA TYR A 131 -38.38 14.72 16.68
C TYR A 131 -38.38 13.19 16.82
N ASN A 132 -39.56 12.56 16.90
CA ASN A 132 -39.68 11.11 16.98
C ASN A 132 -39.57 10.42 15.61
N ASP A 133 -39.95 11.13 14.54
CA ASP A 133 -39.96 10.63 13.18
C ASP A 133 -38.75 11.13 12.38
N HIS A 134 -37.93 12.05 12.94
CA HIS A 134 -36.74 12.57 12.28
C HIS A 134 -35.64 11.54 12.26
N ASP A 135 -35.14 11.25 11.06
CA ASP A 135 -33.96 10.43 10.81
C ASP A 135 -32.92 11.27 10.06
N ASP A 136 -31.80 11.55 10.75
CA ASP A 136 -30.66 12.31 10.21
C ASP A 136 -30.07 11.71 8.93
N PHE A 137 -30.32 10.42 8.70
CA PHE A 137 -29.82 9.70 7.51
C PHE A 137 -30.78 9.74 6.34
N THR A 138 -32.00 10.25 6.53
CA THR A 138 -32.93 10.45 5.41
C THR A 138 -32.42 11.56 4.48
N VAL A 139 -32.30 11.25 3.18
CA VAL A 139 -31.88 12.22 2.16
C VAL A 139 -33.08 13.11 1.78
N THR A 140 -32.90 14.40 2.01
CA THR A 140 -33.93 15.39 1.66
C THR A 140 -33.74 15.91 0.21
N ASN A 141 -34.82 16.51 -0.34
CA ASN A 141 -34.72 17.19 -1.65
C ASN A 141 -33.73 18.37 -1.62
N LYS A 142 -33.57 19.02 -0.44
CA LYS A 142 -32.58 20.08 -0.26
C LYS A 142 -31.15 19.53 -0.39
N ASP A 143 -30.87 18.36 0.19
CA ASP A 143 -29.55 17.71 0.07
C ASP A 143 -29.23 17.40 -1.39
N ARG A 144 -30.21 16.81 -2.12
CA ARG A 144 -30.09 16.49 -3.54
C ARG A 144 -29.82 17.72 -4.40
N ASN A 145 -30.59 18.79 -4.17
CA ASN A 145 -30.43 20.04 -4.93
C ASN A 145 -29.05 20.66 -4.68
N THR A 146 -28.61 20.73 -3.43
CA THR A 146 -27.27 21.25 -3.07
C THR A 146 -26.15 20.42 -3.73
N PHE A 147 -26.30 19.11 -3.76
CA PHE A 147 -25.37 18.21 -4.45
C PHE A 147 -25.35 18.47 -5.96
N ASN A 148 -26.51 18.51 -6.60
CA ASN A 148 -26.63 18.75 -8.04
C ASN A 148 -26.02 20.09 -8.44
N GLU A 149 -26.30 21.16 -7.70
CA GLU A 149 -25.67 22.47 -7.90
C GLU A 149 -24.14 22.44 -7.76
N SER A 150 -23.63 21.60 -6.89
CA SER A 150 -22.17 21.44 -6.73
C SER A 150 -21.56 20.66 -7.90
N VAL A 151 -22.25 19.62 -8.37
CA VAL A 151 -21.80 18.81 -9.52
C VAL A 151 -21.86 19.60 -10.82
N ASP A 152 -22.87 20.47 -10.99
CA ASP A 152 -23.00 21.29 -12.19
C ASP A 152 -21.84 22.27 -12.39
N LYS A 153 -21.20 22.67 -11.30
CA LYS A 153 -20.02 23.56 -11.31
C LYS A 153 -18.71 22.83 -11.65
N LEU A 154 -18.71 21.49 -11.64
CA LEU A 154 -17.52 20.71 -11.92
C LEU A 154 -17.24 20.61 -13.43
N GLU A 155 -15.96 20.65 -13.78
CA GLU A 155 -15.50 20.38 -15.14
C GLU A 155 -15.72 18.91 -15.53
N PRO A 156 -15.81 18.58 -16.83
CA PRO A 156 -16.08 17.21 -17.29
C PRO A 156 -15.09 16.18 -16.75
N TRP A 157 -13.81 16.52 -16.62
CA TRP A 157 -12.78 15.62 -16.08
C TRP A 157 -12.93 15.39 -14.56
N GLU A 158 -13.39 16.40 -13.82
CA GLU A 158 -13.68 16.27 -12.38
C GLU A 158 -14.89 15.35 -12.15
N LYS A 159 -15.93 15.48 -12.97
CA LYS A 159 -17.10 14.59 -12.96
C LYS A 159 -16.70 13.14 -13.23
N ALA A 160 -15.81 12.92 -14.21
CA ALA A 160 -15.29 11.61 -14.53
C ALA A 160 -14.47 11.01 -13.37
N LEU A 161 -13.68 11.82 -12.68
CA LEU A 161 -12.89 11.38 -11.52
C LEU A 161 -13.78 10.93 -10.35
N LEU A 162 -14.84 11.69 -10.06
CA LEU A 162 -15.81 11.32 -9.01
C LEU A 162 -16.56 10.03 -9.33
N ALA A 163 -16.81 9.76 -10.62
CA ALA A 163 -17.52 8.56 -11.05
C ALA A 163 -16.67 7.27 -10.99
N GLN A 164 -15.34 7.38 -10.89
CA GLN A 164 -14.45 6.21 -10.96
C GLN A 164 -14.51 5.28 -9.74
N GLY A 165 -14.97 5.76 -8.57
CA GLY A 165 -15.13 4.92 -7.38
C GLY A 165 -13.83 4.24 -6.90
N LYS A 166 -12.65 4.88 -7.13
CA LYS A 166 -11.35 4.33 -6.75
C LYS A 166 -11.18 4.26 -5.25
N HIS A 167 -10.52 3.20 -4.79
CA HIS A 167 -10.07 3.02 -3.43
C HIS A 167 -8.63 3.49 -3.30
N LEU A 168 -8.37 4.33 -2.30
CA LEU A 168 -7.07 4.94 -2.04
C LEU A 168 -6.51 4.37 -0.73
N TYR A 169 -5.33 3.79 -0.77
CA TYR A 169 -4.66 3.22 0.40
C TYR A 169 -3.31 3.89 0.61
N LEU A 170 -3.09 4.43 1.80
CA LEU A 170 -1.74 4.78 2.25
C LEU A 170 -1.16 3.59 3.01
N VAL A 171 -0.09 3.05 2.47
CA VAL A 171 0.64 1.92 3.05
C VAL A 171 1.95 2.42 3.62
N ASP A 172 2.14 2.17 4.91
CA ASP A 172 3.35 2.55 5.63
C ASP A 172 4.32 1.38 5.70
N PHE A 173 5.57 1.65 5.33
CA PHE A 173 6.67 0.68 5.39
C PHE A 173 7.79 1.19 6.27
N THR A 174 8.37 0.30 7.06
CA THR A 174 9.60 0.55 7.84
C THR A 174 10.69 -0.41 7.40
N ASN A 175 11.84 0.14 7.02
CA ASN A 175 13.07 -0.63 6.81
C ASN A 175 13.76 -0.82 8.17
N ILE A 176 13.61 -2.03 8.75
CA ILE A 176 14.19 -2.43 10.03
C ILE A 176 15.64 -2.85 9.85
N GLY A 177 15.93 -3.55 8.76
CA GLY A 177 17.24 -4.15 8.50
C GLY A 177 18.31 -3.17 8.06
N GLY A 178 17.90 -1.98 7.56
CA GLY A 178 18.82 -0.93 7.11
C GLY A 178 19.19 -1.00 5.64
N LEU A 179 19.21 -2.19 5.05
CA LEU A 179 19.52 -2.37 3.64
C LEU A 179 18.35 -1.90 2.77
N VAL A 180 18.63 -1.01 1.83
CA VAL A 180 17.64 -0.52 0.87
C VAL A 180 17.38 -1.57 -0.21
N THR A 181 16.11 -1.80 -0.53
CA THR A 181 15.68 -2.78 -1.55
C THR A 181 14.44 -2.28 -2.29
N PRO A 182 14.19 -2.70 -3.53
CA PRO A 182 12.89 -2.49 -4.17
C PRO A 182 11.75 -3.12 -3.35
N LEU A 183 10.55 -2.56 -3.46
CA LEU A 183 9.35 -3.16 -2.88
C LEU A 183 8.63 -3.99 -3.95
N VAL A 184 8.39 -5.25 -3.64
CA VAL A 184 7.62 -6.17 -4.48
C VAL A 184 6.34 -6.50 -3.74
N LEU A 185 5.22 -5.92 -4.15
CA LEU A 185 3.95 -5.99 -3.43
C LEU A 185 2.98 -6.91 -4.16
N GLU A 186 2.51 -7.97 -3.52
CA GLU A 186 1.32 -8.70 -3.95
C GLU A 186 0.09 -8.04 -3.31
N ILE A 187 -0.79 -7.50 -4.13
CA ILE A 187 -2.04 -6.87 -3.71
C ILE A 187 -3.18 -7.81 -4.02
N GLN A 188 -4.00 -8.11 -3.00
CA GLN A 188 -5.19 -8.94 -3.12
C GLN A 188 -6.45 -8.07 -3.00
N LEU A 189 -7.33 -8.16 -3.99
CA LEU A 189 -8.61 -7.46 -4.07
C LEU A 189 -9.77 -8.30 -3.53
N ALA A 190 -10.89 -7.65 -3.21
CA ALA A 190 -12.10 -8.31 -2.68
C ALA A 190 -12.68 -9.36 -3.64
N SER A 191 -12.51 -9.19 -4.95
CA SER A 191 -12.88 -10.20 -5.98
C SER A 191 -12.02 -11.47 -5.93
N GLY A 192 -10.95 -11.48 -5.12
CA GLY A 192 -9.94 -12.56 -5.11
C GLY A 192 -8.84 -12.39 -6.15
N LYS A 193 -8.91 -11.37 -7.02
CA LYS A 193 -7.85 -11.04 -7.97
C LYS A 193 -6.59 -10.61 -7.23
N LYS A 194 -5.44 -11.08 -7.71
CA LYS A 194 -4.12 -10.71 -7.21
C LYS A 194 -3.28 -10.13 -8.33
N TYR A 195 -2.45 -9.14 -8.01
CA TYR A 195 -1.45 -8.63 -8.94
C TYR A 195 -0.20 -8.17 -8.19
N ILE A 196 0.91 -8.08 -8.92
CA ILE A 196 2.20 -7.65 -8.38
C ILE A 196 2.45 -6.20 -8.80
N GLU A 197 2.72 -5.34 -7.82
CA GLU A 197 3.25 -4.00 -8.04
C GLU A 197 4.73 -3.98 -7.63
N ARG A 198 5.59 -3.52 -8.56
CA ARG A 198 7.02 -3.40 -8.33
C ARG A 198 7.39 -1.93 -8.20
N ILE A 199 7.91 -1.55 -7.06
CA ILE A 199 8.33 -0.18 -6.75
C ILE A 199 9.85 -0.18 -6.62
N PRO A 200 10.55 0.60 -7.46
CA PRO A 200 12.00 0.61 -7.46
C PRO A 200 12.58 1.19 -6.16
N ALA A 201 13.84 0.90 -5.89
CA ALA A 201 14.52 1.25 -4.63
C ALA A 201 14.61 2.77 -4.36
N GLU A 202 14.46 3.59 -5.40
CA GLU A 202 14.40 5.05 -5.31
C GLU A 202 13.25 5.56 -4.42
N VAL A 203 12.28 4.72 -4.11
CA VAL A 203 11.22 5.04 -3.12
C VAL A 203 11.82 5.44 -1.77
N TRP A 204 12.99 4.90 -1.43
CA TRP A 204 13.72 5.20 -0.20
C TRP A 204 14.60 6.45 -0.27
N ARG A 205 14.61 7.19 -1.39
CA ARG A 205 15.52 8.31 -1.64
C ARG A 205 15.46 9.41 -0.57
N TYR A 206 14.27 9.71 -0.06
CA TYR A 206 14.08 10.75 0.95
C TYR A 206 14.19 10.24 2.38
N SER A 207 13.97 8.97 2.60
CA SER A 207 14.08 8.33 3.90
C SER A 207 14.40 6.84 3.73
N SER A 208 15.58 6.43 4.19
CA SER A 208 15.97 5.00 4.19
C SER A 208 15.28 4.19 5.29
N LYS A 209 14.53 4.82 6.20
CA LYS A 209 13.93 4.15 7.36
C LYS A 209 12.44 3.94 7.24
N LYS A 210 11.70 4.95 6.79
CA LYS A 210 10.23 4.91 6.71
C LYS A 210 9.74 5.61 5.46
N ILE A 211 8.77 5.00 4.83
CA ILE A 211 8.06 5.57 3.68
C ILE A 211 6.57 5.28 3.78
N THR A 212 5.77 6.13 3.15
CA THR A 212 4.35 5.92 2.92
C THR A 212 4.11 5.91 1.42
N LYS A 213 3.46 4.87 0.92
CA LYS A 213 3.13 4.73 -0.50
C LYS A 213 1.62 4.80 -0.71
N LEU A 214 1.19 5.64 -1.64
CA LEU A 214 -0.19 5.64 -2.12
C LEU A 214 -0.39 4.50 -3.13
N ILE A 215 -1.36 3.63 -2.86
CA ILE A 215 -1.83 2.59 -3.76
C ILE A 215 -3.28 2.91 -4.12
N VAL A 216 -3.60 2.84 -5.41
CA VAL A 216 -4.94 3.11 -5.94
C VAL A 216 -5.47 1.85 -6.61
N THR A 217 -6.64 1.40 -6.17
CA THR A 217 -7.28 0.18 -6.71
C THR A 217 -8.69 0.46 -7.20
N ASP A 218 -9.17 -0.40 -8.11
CA ASP A 218 -10.55 -0.33 -8.61
C ASP A 218 -11.56 -1.03 -7.68
N GLU A 219 -11.06 -1.92 -6.84
CA GLU A 219 -11.84 -2.70 -5.89
C GLU A 219 -11.21 -2.60 -4.51
N PRO A 220 -11.95 -2.88 -3.42
CA PRO A 220 -11.40 -2.90 -2.07
C PRO A 220 -10.21 -3.87 -1.95
N MET A 221 -9.12 -3.40 -1.37
CA MET A 221 -7.95 -4.21 -1.04
C MET A 221 -8.22 -4.99 0.25
N VAL A 222 -8.07 -6.31 0.20
CA VAL A 222 -8.29 -7.21 1.37
C VAL A 222 -7.00 -7.79 1.91
N GLY A 223 -5.90 -7.63 1.18
CA GLY A 223 -4.59 -8.11 1.63
C GLY A 223 -3.45 -7.50 0.83
N LEU A 224 -2.30 -7.39 1.49
CA LEU A 224 -1.04 -6.97 0.90
C LEU A 224 0.08 -7.84 1.48
N THR A 225 0.99 -8.29 0.61
CA THR A 225 2.18 -9.04 1.03
C THR A 225 3.41 -8.45 0.34
N GLN A 226 4.39 -8.02 1.14
CA GLN A 226 5.70 -7.60 0.69
C GLN A 226 6.56 -8.85 0.43
N ASP A 227 7.30 -8.83 -0.68
CA ASP A 227 8.20 -9.90 -1.11
C ASP A 227 7.58 -11.31 -1.13
N PRO A 228 6.46 -11.50 -1.86
CA PRO A 228 5.70 -12.75 -1.85
C PRO A 228 6.49 -13.96 -2.39
N TYR A 229 7.53 -13.70 -3.20
CA TYR A 229 8.35 -14.73 -3.84
C TYR A 229 9.79 -14.79 -3.30
N TRP A 230 10.08 -14.06 -2.20
CA TRP A 230 11.41 -13.99 -1.58
C TRP A 230 12.51 -13.49 -2.52
N GLU A 231 12.15 -12.54 -3.37
CA GLU A 231 13.05 -11.97 -4.39
C GLU A 231 14.07 -11.00 -3.81
N THR A 232 13.82 -10.45 -2.59
CA THR A 232 14.67 -9.43 -1.96
C THR A 232 15.54 -9.97 -0.84
N ALA A 233 15.43 -11.26 -0.51
CA ALA A 233 16.09 -11.91 0.62
C ALA A 233 15.75 -11.29 1.98
N ASP A 234 14.48 -10.92 2.18
CA ASP A 234 13.98 -10.43 3.46
C ASP A 234 14.17 -11.47 4.56
N THR A 235 14.73 -11.05 5.69
CA THR A 235 15.12 -11.93 6.79
C THR A 235 13.99 -12.21 7.77
N ASP A 236 12.93 -11.41 7.78
CA ASP A 236 11.74 -11.61 8.62
C ASP A 236 10.44 -11.51 7.83
N VAL A 237 10.07 -12.59 7.19
CA VAL A 237 8.83 -12.68 6.39
C VAL A 237 7.54 -12.63 7.24
N SER A 238 7.63 -12.72 8.57
CA SER A 238 6.47 -12.67 9.46
C SER A 238 5.84 -11.27 9.55
N ASN A 239 6.62 -10.24 9.24
CA ASN A 239 6.19 -8.84 9.28
C ASN A 239 5.79 -8.27 7.90
N ASN A 240 5.84 -9.07 6.83
CA ASN A 240 5.67 -8.67 5.44
C ASN A 240 4.20 -8.62 4.98
N SER A 241 3.24 -9.02 5.79
CA SER A 241 1.85 -9.12 5.35
C SER A 241 0.90 -8.23 6.14
N TRP A 242 -0.15 -7.79 5.44
CA TRP A 242 -1.32 -7.16 6.02
C TRP A 242 -2.60 -7.80 5.45
N PRO A 243 -3.64 -8.12 6.27
CA PRO A 243 -3.54 -8.12 7.74
C PRO A 243 -2.48 -9.11 8.24
N ARG A 244 -1.92 -8.83 9.41
CA ARG A 244 -0.93 -9.75 10.02
C ARG A 244 -1.58 -11.09 10.28
N LYS A 245 -0.87 -12.15 9.91
CA LYS A 245 -1.29 -13.53 10.14
C LYS A 245 -1.03 -13.96 11.56
#